data_e7eb3dde769fa23265cd2246dee68103
#
_entry.id   e7eb3dde769fa23265cd2246dee68103
#
_cell.length_a   1.000
_cell.length_b   1.000
_cell.length_c   1.000
_cell.angle_alpha   90.00
_cell.angle_beta   90.00
_cell.angle_gamma   90.00
#
_symmetry.space_group_name_H-M   'P 1'
#
loop_
_entity.id
_entity.type
_entity.pdbx_description
1 polymer ?
#
loop_
_entity_poly.entity_id
_entity_poly.type
_entity_poly.pdbx_seq_one_letter_code
_entity_poly.pdbx_strand_id
1 'polypeptide(L)'
;QGFLDKEEYLSSYAIDMFSIATLEEKKEIDLGPKKSRKAIEKVFEKFNIPLEESKNISLNLKSDIPVGKGMASSTADIGATIKATLSILNKNLNDEEISFMASEIEPTDSIILYENSIFNPVNGTVKKYLSSIDNGRVIILEPKGILETKIIRSNPNYLNIKLENKSIINKSFDLLEKGLKNNDLKLIGEACTLSAIANENIHKKPYLNEVIEISQSMNAYGVNIAHSGTVVGILIDENMDYEKIINHLKNQPLSDYYKKIHLAN
;
A
#
# COMPACT_ATOMS: atom_id res chain seq x y z
N GLN A 1 7.13 3.50 -6.68
CA GLN A 1 7.95 3.81 -5.51
C GLN A 1 9.43 3.94 -5.89
N GLY A 2 10.10 4.96 -5.36
CA GLY A 2 11.56 5.15 -5.53
C GLY A 2 12.03 6.50 -5.04
N PHE A 3 13.25 6.90 -5.46
CA PHE A 3 13.80 8.20 -5.11
C PHE A 3 13.40 9.27 -6.13
N LEU A 4 12.82 10.35 -5.60
CA LEU A 4 12.72 11.64 -6.27
C LEU A 4 13.67 12.59 -5.53
N ASP A 5 14.52 13.29 -6.26
CA ASP A 5 15.59 14.11 -5.69
C ASP A 5 16.55 13.27 -4.82
N LYS A 6 16.44 13.33 -3.51
CA LYS A 6 17.26 12.57 -2.55
C LYS A 6 16.42 11.82 -1.52
N GLU A 7 15.10 11.84 -1.64
CA GLU A 7 14.18 11.25 -0.70
C GLU A 7 13.35 10.13 -1.33
N GLU A 8 12.87 9.22 -0.49
CA GLU A 8 12.02 8.13 -0.91
C GLU A 8 10.58 8.60 -1.01
N TYR A 9 9.94 8.30 -2.15
CA TYR A 9 8.53 8.58 -2.39
C TYR A 9 7.81 7.36 -2.95
N LEU A 10 6.52 7.30 -2.67
CA LEU A 10 5.60 6.34 -3.24
C LEU A 10 4.29 7.03 -3.61
N SER A 11 3.49 6.34 -4.39
CA SER A 11 2.06 6.62 -4.57
C SER A 11 1.33 5.31 -4.43
N SER A 12 0.30 5.27 -3.60
CA SER A 12 -0.56 4.11 -3.39
C SER A 12 -1.99 4.50 -3.73
N TYR A 13 -2.77 3.54 -4.18
CA TYR A 13 -4.21 3.64 -4.31
C TYR A 13 -4.88 2.70 -3.31
N ALA A 14 -6.03 3.10 -2.80
CA ALA A 14 -6.85 2.26 -1.94
C ALA A 14 -7.66 1.26 -2.78
N ILE A 15 -7.99 0.13 -2.19
CA ILE A 15 -8.87 -0.90 -2.72
C ILE A 15 -9.94 -1.21 -1.70
N ASP A 16 -10.97 -1.97 -2.08
CA ASP A 16 -12.10 -2.37 -1.25
C ASP A 16 -11.77 -3.44 -0.18
N MET A 17 -10.61 -3.30 0.47
CA MET A 17 -10.19 -4.11 1.62
C MET A 17 -9.91 -3.19 2.81
N PHE A 18 -10.42 -3.56 3.98
CA PHE A 18 -10.46 -2.66 5.13
C PHE A 18 -9.83 -3.26 6.38
N SER A 19 -9.31 -2.39 7.23
CA SER A 19 -9.02 -2.67 8.63
C SER A 19 -9.98 -1.90 9.52
N ILE A 20 -10.58 -2.59 10.49
CA ILE A 20 -11.55 -2.04 11.43
C ILE A 20 -11.00 -2.20 12.84
N ALA A 21 -10.79 -1.08 13.52
CA ALA A 21 -10.40 -1.04 14.92
C ALA A 21 -11.61 -0.72 15.81
N THR A 22 -11.83 -1.55 16.83
CA THR A 22 -12.82 -1.31 17.87
C THR A 22 -12.11 -1.16 19.21
N LEU A 23 -12.38 -0.06 19.90
CA LEU A 23 -11.81 0.25 21.20
C LEU A 23 -12.92 0.25 22.26
N GLU A 24 -12.64 -0.39 23.38
CA GLU A 24 -13.57 -0.48 24.50
C GLU A 24 -12.82 -0.37 25.84
N GLU A 25 -13.41 0.31 26.80
CA GLU A 25 -12.92 0.29 28.18
C GLU A 25 -13.39 -1.01 28.85
N LYS A 26 -12.45 -1.86 29.27
CA LYS A 26 -12.71 -3.19 29.86
C LYS A 26 -11.82 -3.49 31.05
N LYS A 27 -12.27 -4.42 31.91
CA LYS A 27 -11.44 -4.96 33.01
C LYS A 27 -10.39 -5.95 32.48
N GLU A 28 -10.77 -6.76 31.50
CA GLU A 28 -9.84 -7.67 30.79
C GLU A 28 -9.41 -6.99 29.50
N ILE A 29 -8.12 -6.70 29.41
CA ILE A 29 -7.53 -5.89 28.34
C ILE A 29 -6.92 -6.79 27.27
N ASP A 30 -7.44 -6.71 26.06
CA ASP A 30 -6.72 -7.14 24.86
C ASP A 30 -5.89 -5.95 24.34
N LEU A 31 -4.57 -6.11 24.37
CA LEU A 31 -3.66 -5.08 23.91
C LEU A 31 -3.62 -4.95 22.38
N GLY A 32 -4.07 -5.96 21.66
CA GLY A 32 -3.95 -6.01 20.20
C GLY A 32 -2.48 -6.06 19.71
N PRO A 33 -2.27 -5.83 18.42
CA PRO A 33 -0.93 -5.78 17.85
C PRO A 33 -0.09 -4.65 18.42
N LYS A 34 1.22 -4.89 18.63
CA LYS A 34 2.14 -3.93 19.26
C LYS A 34 2.16 -2.55 18.61
N LYS A 35 2.11 -2.49 17.27
CA LYS A 35 2.12 -1.21 16.53
C LYS A 35 0.82 -0.43 16.73
N SER A 36 -0.29 -1.12 16.71
CA SER A 36 -1.60 -0.51 16.97
C SER A 36 -1.72 -0.05 18.42
N ARG A 37 -1.15 -0.80 19.38
CA ARG A 37 -1.05 -0.32 20.77
C ARG A 37 -0.25 0.97 20.87
N LYS A 38 0.91 1.04 20.17
CA LYS A 38 1.71 2.26 20.10
C LYS A 38 0.95 3.43 19.45
N ALA A 39 0.04 3.15 18.52
CA ALA A 39 -0.81 4.17 17.91
C ALA A 39 -1.76 4.81 18.93
N ILE A 40 -2.37 4.01 19.81
CA ILE A 40 -3.17 4.55 20.94
C ILE A 40 -2.33 5.46 21.80
N GLU A 41 -1.15 4.99 22.25
CA GLU A 41 -0.23 5.75 23.09
C GLU A 41 0.16 7.09 22.44
N LYS A 42 0.46 7.10 21.14
CA LYS A 42 0.80 8.31 20.38
C LYS A 42 -0.33 9.34 20.35
N VAL A 43 -1.58 8.89 20.23
CA VAL A 43 -2.74 9.80 20.32
C VAL A 43 -2.86 10.40 21.73
N PHE A 44 -2.67 9.60 22.79
CA PHE A 44 -2.68 10.09 24.17
C PHE A 44 -1.57 11.12 24.41
N GLU A 45 -0.33 10.84 23.95
CA GLU A 45 0.79 11.77 24.00
C GLU A 45 0.48 13.09 23.28
N LYS A 46 -0.07 13.03 22.06
CA LYS A 46 -0.40 14.22 21.24
C LYS A 46 -1.35 15.18 21.96
N PHE A 47 -2.29 14.63 22.74
CA PHE A 47 -3.29 15.43 23.47
C PHE A 47 -2.97 15.63 24.94
N ASN A 48 -1.75 15.30 25.39
CA ASN A 48 -1.28 15.42 26.79
C ASN A 48 -2.20 14.67 27.78
N ILE A 49 -2.74 13.52 27.39
CA ILE A 49 -3.53 12.64 28.25
C ILE A 49 -2.57 11.64 28.92
N PRO A 50 -2.71 11.37 30.23
CA PRO A 50 -1.85 10.42 30.91
C PRO A 50 -1.85 9.04 30.26
N LEU A 51 -0.68 8.49 29.93
CA LEU A 51 -0.57 7.17 29.28
C LEU A 51 -1.15 6.02 30.11
N GLU A 52 -1.24 6.19 31.43
CA GLU A 52 -1.88 5.22 32.32
C GLU A 52 -3.34 4.97 31.95
N GLU A 53 -4.05 5.98 31.47
CA GLU A 53 -5.46 5.85 31.05
C GLU A 53 -5.60 4.96 29.79
N SER A 54 -4.60 4.95 28.91
CA SER A 54 -4.60 4.08 27.74
C SER A 54 -4.58 2.58 28.08
N LYS A 55 -4.08 2.23 29.29
CA LYS A 55 -3.99 0.84 29.74
C LYS A 55 -5.34 0.20 30.00
N ASN A 56 -6.40 1.00 30.18
CA ASN A 56 -7.76 0.53 30.38
C ASN A 56 -8.52 0.27 29.06
N ILE A 57 -7.87 0.53 27.92
CA ILE A 57 -8.46 0.40 26.61
C ILE A 57 -8.09 -0.95 25.98
N SER A 58 -9.11 -1.77 25.73
CA SER A 58 -9.02 -3.00 24.95
C SER A 58 -9.13 -2.67 23.47
N LEU A 59 -8.26 -3.26 22.63
CA LEU A 59 -8.22 -3.08 21.18
C LEU A 59 -8.55 -4.40 20.48
N ASN A 60 -9.61 -4.38 19.66
CA ASN A 60 -9.95 -5.47 18.75
C ASN A 60 -9.76 -4.97 17.30
N LEU A 61 -8.94 -5.69 16.52
CA LEU A 61 -8.69 -5.42 15.10
C LEU A 61 -9.25 -6.55 14.25
N LYS A 62 -10.00 -6.17 13.21
CA LYS A 62 -10.42 -7.06 12.13
C LYS A 62 -9.96 -6.48 10.82
N SER A 63 -9.21 -7.25 10.02
CA SER A 63 -8.67 -6.80 8.74
C SER A 63 -8.85 -7.87 7.67
N ASP A 64 -9.33 -7.44 6.51
CA ASP A 64 -9.41 -8.28 5.30
C ASP A 64 -8.11 -8.20 4.48
N ILE A 65 -7.20 -7.30 4.84
CA ILE A 65 -5.97 -7.03 4.09
C ILE A 65 -4.93 -8.11 4.42
N PRO A 66 -4.39 -8.83 3.41
CA PRO A 66 -3.39 -9.86 3.62
C PRO A 66 -2.12 -9.33 4.30
N VAL A 67 -1.73 -9.95 5.42
CA VAL A 67 -0.55 -9.55 6.19
C VAL A 67 0.75 -9.98 5.49
N GLY A 68 1.76 -9.11 5.47
CA GLY A 68 3.10 -9.42 4.95
C GLY A 68 3.15 -9.58 3.43
N LYS A 69 2.20 -8.99 2.70
CA LYS A 69 2.10 -9.04 1.24
C LYS A 69 2.49 -7.73 0.55
N GLY A 70 2.80 -6.68 1.31
CA GLY A 70 3.07 -5.34 0.79
C GLY A 70 1.81 -4.50 0.53
N MET A 71 0.64 -5.00 0.90
CA MET A 71 -0.65 -4.34 0.68
C MET A 71 -1.03 -3.35 1.80
N ALA A 72 -0.05 -2.76 2.47
CA ALA A 72 -0.22 -1.74 3.50
C ALA A 72 -1.11 -2.14 4.70
N SER A 73 -1.23 -3.47 5.01
CA SER A 73 -2.07 -3.93 6.13
C SER A 73 -1.70 -3.28 7.46
N SER A 74 -0.40 -3.14 7.74
CA SER A 74 0.08 -2.50 8.97
C SER A 74 -0.27 -1.01 9.04
N THR A 75 -0.17 -0.29 7.91
CA THR A 75 -0.60 1.12 7.81
C THR A 75 -2.10 1.25 8.05
N ALA A 76 -2.90 0.36 7.45
CA ALA A 76 -4.36 0.35 7.64
C ALA A 76 -4.73 0.08 9.10
N ASP A 77 -4.07 -0.87 9.76
CA ASP A 77 -4.29 -1.19 11.18
C ASP A 77 -3.95 0.00 12.09
N ILE A 78 -2.81 0.65 11.85
CA ILE A 78 -2.37 1.83 12.59
C ILE A 78 -3.36 2.98 12.36
N GLY A 79 -3.69 3.29 11.11
CA GLY A 79 -4.62 4.37 10.77
C GLY A 79 -6.02 4.16 11.36
N ALA A 80 -6.56 2.94 11.26
CA ALA A 80 -7.85 2.59 11.87
C ALA A 80 -7.80 2.75 13.40
N THR A 81 -6.70 2.33 14.04
CA THR A 81 -6.52 2.48 15.49
C THR A 81 -6.42 3.93 15.92
N ILE A 82 -5.67 4.77 15.19
CA ILE A 82 -5.60 6.22 15.48
C ILE A 82 -6.99 6.84 15.37
N LYS A 83 -7.72 6.59 14.26
CA LYS A 83 -9.07 7.13 14.04
C LYS A 83 -10.06 6.68 15.15
N ALA A 84 -10.01 5.42 15.55
CA ALA A 84 -10.83 4.90 16.65
C ALA A 84 -10.46 5.56 18.00
N THR A 85 -9.17 5.77 18.28
CA THR A 85 -8.71 6.43 19.52
C THR A 85 -9.15 7.90 19.55
N LEU A 86 -9.03 8.60 18.44
CA LEU A 86 -9.53 9.99 18.32
C LEU A 86 -11.04 10.06 18.60
N SER A 87 -11.80 9.09 18.08
CA SER A 87 -13.25 9.02 18.28
C SER A 87 -13.63 8.87 19.75
N ILE A 88 -13.03 7.93 20.50
CA ILE A 88 -13.37 7.75 21.92
C ILE A 88 -12.94 8.94 22.79
N LEU A 89 -11.88 9.63 22.41
CA LEU A 89 -11.37 10.83 23.11
C LEU A 89 -12.10 12.11 22.68
N ASN A 90 -13.05 12.02 21.73
CA ASN A 90 -13.71 13.18 21.11
C ASN A 90 -12.70 14.22 20.61
N LYS A 91 -11.64 13.75 19.93
CA LYS A 91 -10.58 14.55 19.32
C LYS A 91 -10.61 14.36 17.81
N ASN A 92 -9.98 15.29 17.09
CA ASN A 92 -9.87 15.23 15.64
C ASN A 92 -8.45 15.58 15.19
N LEU A 93 -7.98 14.90 14.15
CA LEU A 93 -6.78 15.18 13.39
C LEU A 93 -7.14 15.04 11.91
N ASN A 94 -6.50 15.82 11.04
CA ASN A 94 -6.63 15.60 9.60
C ASN A 94 -5.81 14.39 9.14
N ASP A 95 -6.03 13.93 7.91
CA ASP A 95 -5.37 12.72 7.39
C ASP A 95 -3.85 12.88 7.27
N GLU A 96 -3.32 14.09 7.03
CA GLU A 96 -1.87 14.33 7.03
C GLU A 96 -1.27 14.18 8.44
N GLU A 97 -1.93 14.71 9.46
CA GLU A 97 -1.50 14.55 10.85
C GLU A 97 -1.53 13.07 11.28
N ILE A 98 -2.55 12.32 10.84
CA ILE A 98 -2.66 10.88 11.09
C ILE A 98 -1.54 10.13 10.36
N SER A 99 -1.26 10.48 9.10
CA SER A 99 -0.17 9.88 8.30
C SER A 99 1.20 10.16 8.91
N PHE A 100 1.43 11.39 9.37
CA PHE A 100 2.64 11.75 10.09
C PHE A 100 2.80 10.92 11.37
N MET A 101 1.76 10.85 12.20
CA MET A 101 1.77 10.05 13.43
C MET A 101 2.02 8.56 13.15
N ALA A 102 1.43 8.01 12.08
CA ALA A 102 1.66 6.63 11.66
C ALA A 102 3.13 6.40 11.25
N SER A 103 3.75 7.37 10.55
CA SER A 103 5.15 7.28 10.12
C SER A 103 6.14 7.28 11.28
N GLU A 104 5.80 7.89 12.41
CA GLU A 104 6.61 7.83 13.64
C GLU A 104 6.62 6.42 14.28
N ILE A 105 5.66 5.56 13.93
CA ILE A 105 5.59 4.17 14.39
C ILE A 105 6.38 3.25 13.47
N GLU A 106 6.16 3.42 12.16
CA GLU A 106 6.92 2.75 11.09
C GLU A 106 6.75 3.48 9.76
N PRO A 107 7.65 3.26 8.78
CA PRO A 107 7.42 3.76 7.42
C PRO A 107 6.07 3.30 6.89
N THR A 108 5.25 4.26 6.45
CA THR A 108 3.83 4.06 6.17
C THR A 108 3.51 4.32 4.70
N ASP A 109 2.33 3.89 4.26
CA ASP A 109 1.82 4.12 2.90
C ASP A 109 0.84 5.29 2.87
N SER A 110 0.54 5.83 1.68
CA SER A 110 -0.37 6.97 1.52
C SER A 110 -1.86 6.64 1.64
N ILE A 111 -2.22 5.39 1.96
CA ILE A 111 -3.61 4.91 2.01
C ILE A 111 -4.47 5.51 3.13
N ILE A 112 -3.87 6.24 4.07
CA ILE A 112 -4.60 7.00 5.11
C ILE A 112 -5.22 8.26 4.52
N LEU A 113 -4.58 8.82 3.49
CA LEU A 113 -5.05 10.01 2.79
C LEU A 113 -6.25 9.67 1.90
N TYR A 114 -7.21 10.57 1.85
CA TYR A 114 -8.36 10.41 0.97
C TYR A 114 -7.98 10.56 -0.52
N GLU A 115 -7.05 11.46 -0.81
CA GLU A 115 -6.61 11.74 -2.17
C GLU A 115 -5.34 10.97 -2.53
N ASN A 116 -5.21 10.59 -3.81
CA ASN A 116 -3.96 10.07 -4.33
C ASN A 116 -2.83 11.10 -4.15
N SER A 117 -1.64 10.63 -3.87
CA SER A 117 -0.53 11.54 -3.58
C SER A 117 0.84 10.95 -3.95
N ILE A 118 1.80 11.83 -4.18
CA ILE A 118 3.23 11.51 -4.07
C ILE A 118 3.61 11.74 -2.61
N PHE A 119 3.91 10.67 -1.91
CA PHE A 119 4.00 10.62 -0.45
C PHE A 119 5.37 10.10 0.00
N ASN A 120 5.94 10.72 1.03
CA ASN A 120 7.16 10.26 1.66
C ASN A 120 6.82 9.26 2.79
N PRO A 121 7.12 7.96 2.61
CA PRO A 121 6.74 6.93 3.58
C PRO A 121 7.52 7.00 4.89
N VAL A 122 8.66 7.69 4.92
CA VAL A 122 9.57 7.72 6.07
C VAL A 122 9.16 8.78 7.07
N ASN A 123 8.74 9.95 6.59
CA ASN A 123 8.35 11.09 7.42
C ASN A 123 6.86 11.42 7.36
N GLY A 124 6.05 10.65 6.64
CA GLY A 124 4.61 10.80 6.62
C GLY A 124 4.10 12.08 5.94
N THR A 125 4.87 12.68 5.02
CA THR A 125 4.52 13.95 4.40
C THR A 125 4.11 13.82 2.94
N VAL A 126 3.16 14.65 2.51
CA VAL A 126 2.74 14.75 1.12
C VAL A 126 3.65 15.70 0.36
N LYS A 127 4.26 15.23 -0.74
CA LYS A 127 4.98 16.09 -1.68
C LYS A 127 4.00 16.79 -2.64
N LYS A 128 2.99 16.05 -3.11
CA LYS A 128 2.01 16.53 -4.07
C LYS A 128 0.75 15.68 -4.03
N TYR A 129 -0.40 16.31 -4.05
CA TYR A 129 -1.68 15.63 -4.31
C TYR A 129 -1.88 15.39 -5.80
N LEU A 130 -2.52 14.28 -6.13
CA LEU A 130 -2.79 13.82 -7.49
C LEU A 130 -4.30 13.65 -7.67
N SER A 131 -4.78 13.74 -8.90
CA SER A 131 -6.17 13.44 -9.22
C SER A 131 -6.50 11.97 -8.94
N SER A 132 -7.77 11.65 -8.70
CA SER A 132 -8.29 10.29 -8.66
C SER A 132 -8.68 9.80 -10.06
N ILE A 133 -8.88 8.49 -10.20
CA ILE A 133 -9.53 7.86 -11.33
C ILE A 133 -10.75 7.10 -10.83
N ASP A 134 -11.84 7.11 -11.60
CA ASP A 134 -13.12 6.59 -11.13
C ASP A 134 -13.43 5.17 -11.63
N ASN A 135 -12.75 4.69 -12.67
CA ASN A 135 -13.08 3.44 -13.38
C ASN A 135 -11.96 2.40 -13.41
N GLY A 136 -10.90 2.61 -12.64
CA GLY A 136 -9.80 1.66 -12.51
C GLY A 136 -10.15 0.50 -11.56
N ARG A 137 -9.81 -0.73 -11.97
CA ARG A 137 -9.90 -1.95 -11.16
C ARG A 137 -8.59 -2.71 -11.22
N VAL A 138 -8.37 -3.60 -10.28
CA VAL A 138 -7.12 -4.36 -10.18
C VAL A 138 -7.40 -5.84 -9.98
N ILE A 139 -6.80 -6.67 -10.84
CA ILE A 139 -6.73 -8.11 -10.59
C ILE A 139 -5.50 -8.36 -9.74
N ILE A 140 -5.70 -8.87 -8.54
CA ILE A 140 -4.67 -9.14 -7.54
C ILE A 140 -4.20 -10.58 -7.66
N LEU A 141 -2.88 -10.77 -7.76
CA LEU A 141 -2.20 -12.05 -7.75
C LEU A 141 -1.41 -12.18 -6.44
N GLU A 142 -1.92 -13.02 -5.51
CA GLU A 142 -1.28 -13.26 -4.21
C GLU A 142 -0.46 -14.55 -4.23
N PRO A 143 0.87 -14.51 -3.93
CA PRO A 143 1.67 -15.71 -3.73
C PRO A 143 1.42 -16.32 -2.35
N LYS A 144 1.84 -17.58 -2.13
CA LYS A 144 1.73 -18.25 -0.81
C LYS A 144 2.57 -17.61 0.28
N GLY A 145 3.76 -17.14 -0.04
CA GLY A 145 4.75 -16.66 0.94
C GLY A 145 4.38 -15.32 1.59
N ILE A 146 5.02 -15.03 2.71
CA ILE A 146 5.03 -13.73 3.38
C ILE A 146 6.42 -13.14 3.22
N LEU A 147 6.52 -11.83 3.01
CA LEU A 147 7.77 -11.11 2.93
C LEU A 147 7.79 -9.98 3.95
N GLU A 148 8.78 -9.99 4.81
CA GLU A 148 9.00 -8.87 5.72
C GLU A 148 9.76 -7.74 5.04
N THR A 149 9.17 -6.56 4.98
CA THR A 149 9.77 -5.34 4.40
C THR A 149 11.16 -5.03 4.98
N LYS A 150 11.38 -5.37 6.25
CA LYS A 150 12.69 -5.17 6.91
C LYS A 150 13.81 -5.93 6.22
N ILE A 151 13.55 -7.13 5.70
CA ILE A 151 14.54 -7.97 5.01
C ILE A 151 15.01 -7.27 3.73
N ILE A 152 14.10 -6.67 2.98
CA ILE A 152 14.43 -5.95 1.75
C ILE A 152 15.28 -4.71 2.06
N ARG A 153 14.88 -3.92 3.06
CA ARG A 153 15.58 -2.69 3.45
C ARG A 153 16.95 -2.96 4.10
N SER A 154 17.18 -4.16 4.63
CA SER A 154 18.48 -4.57 5.19
C SER A 154 19.52 -4.98 4.14
N ASN A 155 19.14 -5.05 2.86
CA ASN A 155 20.08 -5.33 1.77
C ASN A 155 21.13 -4.18 1.69
N PRO A 156 22.44 -4.44 1.82
CA PRO A 156 23.47 -3.41 1.75
C PRO A 156 23.44 -2.57 0.45
N ASN A 157 22.98 -3.17 -0.65
CA ASN A 157 22.89 -2.51 -1.95
C ASN A 157 21.54 -1.81 -2.20
N TYR A 158 20.62 -1.84 -1.24
CA TYR A 158 19.26 -1.30 -1.42
C TYR A 158 19.26 0.16 -1.91
N LEU A 159 20.07 1.02 -1.29
CA LEU A 159 20.16 2.43 -1.65
C LEU A 159 20.79 2.63 -3.04
N ASN A 160 21.87 1.90 -3.37
CA ASN A 160 22.52 1.99 -4.67
C ASN A 160 21.58 1.58 -5.80
N ILE A 161 20.88 0.45 -5.66
CA ILE A 161 19.90 -0.02 -6.64
C ILE A 161 18.78 1.02 -6.85
N LYS A 162 18.30 1.64 -5.78
CA LYS A 162 17.28 2.70 -5.89
C LYS A 162 17.81 3.94 -6.61
N LEU A 163 19.07 4.31 -6.39
CA LEU A 163 19.70 5.43 -7.09
C LEU A 163 19.90 5.13 -8.57
N GLU A 164 20.33 3.93 -8.93
CA GLU A 164 20.45 3.47 -10.32
C GLU A 164 19.10 3.50 -11.06
N ASN A 165 18.02 3.15 -10.38
CA ASN A 165 16.67 3.18 -10.91
C ASN A 165 16.04 4.59 -10.99
N LYS A 166 16.74 5.66 -10.55
CA LYS A 166 16.17 7.01 -10.45
C LYS A 166 15.56 7.50 -11.75
N SER A 167 16.21 7.28 -12.89
CA SER A 167 15.69 7.75 -14.19
C SER A 167 14.38 7.09 -14.58
N ILE A 168 14.27 5.77 -14.43
CA ILE A 168 13.04 5.02 -14.73
C ILE A 168 11.90 5.38 -13.74
N ILE A 169 12.25 5.62 -12.48
CA ILE A 169 11.28 6.02 -11.45
C ILE A 169 10.76 7.44 -11.70
N ASN A 170 11.62 8.39 -12.07
CA ASN A 170 11.18 9.73 -12.45
C ASN A 170 10.19 9.67 -13.62
N LYS A 171 10.53 8.91 -14.69
CA LYS A 171 9.61 8.70 -15.82
C LYS A 171 8.29 8.08 -15.36
N SER A 172 8.32 7.10 -14.44
CA SER A 172 7.12 6.46 -13.89
C SER A 172 6.24 7.47 -13.17
N PHE A 173 6.78 8.33 -12.30
CA PHE A 173 5.99 9.37 -11.62
C PHE A 173 5.43 10.42 -12.60
N ASP A 174 6.21 10.84 -13.59
CA ASP A 174 5.75 11.80 -14.61
C ASP A 174 4.57 11.23 -15.42
N LEU A 175 4.63 9.96 -15.81
CA LEU A 175 3.55 9.27 -16.50
C LEU A 175 2.32 9.10 -15.60
N LEU A 176 2.53 8.71 -14.34
CA LEU A 176 1.45 8.58 -13.36
C LEU A 176 0.70 9.89 -13.18
N GLU A 177 1.42 11.00 -12.99
CA GLU A 177 0.84 12.33 -12.83
C GLU A 177 0.05 12.75 -14.07
N LYS A 178 0.61 12.55 -15.27
CA LYS A 178 -0.07 12.85 -16.53
C LYS A 178 -1.31 11.99 -16.72
N GLY A 179 -1.18 10.69 -16.44
CA GLY A 179 -2.27 9.73 -16.57
C GLY A 179 -3.44 10.06 -15.65
N LEU A 180 -3.17 10.33 -14.37
CA LEU A 180 -4.19 10.73 -13.39
C LEU A 180 -4.85 12.06 -13.78
N LYS A 181 -4.06 13.06 -14.19
CA LYS A 181 -4.60 14.37 -14.61
C LYS A 181 -5.53 14.27 -15.82
N ASN A 182 -5.24 13.36 -16.75
CA ASN A 182 -5.98 13.21 -18.00
C ASN A 182 -7.02 12.08 -17.96
N ASN A 183 -7.17 11.37 -16.83
CA ASN A 183 -7.95 10.15 -16.67
C ASN A 183 -7.59 9.07 -17.73
N ASP A 184 -6.27 8.89 -17.94
CA ASP A 184 -5.70 8.00 -18.96
C ASP A 184 -5.09 6.76 -18.30
N LEU A 185 -5.87 5.67 -18.27
CA LEU A 185 -5.45 4.38 -17.69
C LEU A 185 -4.23 3.76 -18.41
N LYS A 186 -3.99 4.08 -19.70
CA LYS A 186 -2.81 3.58 -20.43
C LYS A 186 -1.53 4.19 -19.88
N LEU A 187 -1.52 5.50 -19.67
CA LEU A 187 -0.37 6.19 -19.07
C LEU A 187 -0.14 5.72 -17.62
N ILE A 188 -1.21 5.52 -16.85
CA ILE A 188 -1.13 5.01 -15.48
C ILE A 188 -0.56 3.58 -15.49
N GLY A 189 -1.05 2.72 -16.38
CA GLY A 189 -0.57 1.35 -16.51
C GLY A 189 0.90 1.26 -16.95
N GLU A 190 1.33 2.14 -17.89
CA GLU A 190 2.76 2.25 -18.26
C GLU A 190 3.60 2.68 -17.06
N ALA A 191 3.16 3.68 -16.32
CA ALA A 191 3.81 4.15 -15.10
C ALA A 191 4.00 3.01 -14.07
N CYS A 192 2.93 2.28 -13.81
CA CYS A 192 2.93 1.12 -12.90
C CYS A 192 3.91 0.04 -13.36
N THR A 193 3.89 -0.31 -14.65
CA THR A 193 4.76 -1.34 -15.23
C THR A 193 6.24 -0.94 -15.16
N LEU A 194 6.58 0.31 -15.45
CA LEU A 194 7.94 0.82 -15.29
C LEU A 194 8.41 0.73 -13.84
N SER A 195 7.56 1.10 -12.89
CA SER A 195 7.87 0.98 -11.46
C SER A 195 8.03 -0.48 -11.02
N ALA A 196 7.22 -1.40 -11.56
CA ALA A 196 7.31 -2.83 -11.29
C ALA A 196 8.65 -3.41 -11.80
N ILE A 197 9.05 -3.08 -13.03
CA ILE A 197 10.32 -3.51 -13.62
C ILE A 197 11.52 -2.97 -12.81
N ALA A 198 11.49 -1.69 -12.43
CA ALA A 198 12.53 -1.10 -11.58
C ALA A 198 12.66 -1.81 -10.23
N ASN A 199 11.56 -2.28 -9.67
CA ASN A 199 11.53 -2.99 -8.38
C ASN A 199 12.15 -4.40 -8.47
N GLU A 200 12.18 -5.04 -9.65
CA GLU A 200 12.83 -6.34 -9.85
C GLU A 200 14.33 -6.34 -9.48
N ASN A 201 15.02 -5.20 -9.66
CA ASN A 201 16.41 -5.04 -9.27
C ASN A 201 16.60 -5.06 -7.73
N ILE A 202 15.56 -4.75 -6.98
CA ILE A 202 15.56 -4.75 -5.51
C ILE A 202 15.15 -6.12 -4.98
N HIS A 203 14.06 -6.65 -5.51
CA HIS A 203 13.49 -7.93 -5.09
C HIS A 203 12.72 -8.57 -6.24
N LYS A 204 13.25 -9.68 -6.75
CA LYS A 204 12.65 -10.42 -7.87
C LYS A 204 11.28 -11.01 -7.48
N LYS A 205 10.32 -10.88 -8.39
CA LYS A 205 8.99 -11.51 -8.30
C LYS A 205 8.92 -12.63 -9.32
N PRO A 206 8.77 -13.89 -8.86
CA PRO A 206 8.56 -15.00 -9.78
C PRO A 206 7.42 -14.70 -10.76
N TYR A 207 7.63 -14.97 -12.03
CA TYR A 207 6.64 -14.80 -13.11
C TYR A 207 6.22 -13.37 -13.44
N LEU A 208 6.94 -12.31 -12.97
CA LEU A 208 6.52 -10.94 -13.28
C LEU A 208 6.50 -10.66 -14.78
N ASN A 209 7.51 -11.12 -15.53
CA ASN A 209 7.56 -10.93 -16.98
C ASN A 209 6.39 -11.61 -17.68
N GLU A 210 6.06 -12.83 -17.29
CA GLU A 210 4.91 -13.57 -17.82
C GLU A 210 3.58 -12.87 -17.49
N VAL A 211 3.45 -12.30 -16.29
CA VAL A 211 2.28 -11.49 -15.92
C VAL A 211 2.18 -10.24 -16.79
N ILE A 212 3.30 -9.57 -17.09
CA ILE A 212 3.33 -8.39 -17.98
C ILE A 212 2.92 -8.80 -19.41
N GLU A 213 3.46 -9.89 -19.95
CA GLU A 213 3.13 -10.40 -21.28
C GLU A 213 1.64 -10.78 -21.38
N ILE A 214 1.09 -11.46 -20.37
CA ILE A 214 -0.34 -11.79 -20.31
C ILE A 214 -1.18 -10.51 -20.24
N SER A 215 -0.81 -9.56 -19.38
CA SER A 215 -1.49 -8.26 -19.28
C SER A 215 -1.59 -7.56 -20.64
N GLN A 216 -0.49 -7.51 -21.38
CA GLN A 216 -0.43 -6.92 -22.72
C GLN A 216 -1.28 -7.69 -23.75
N SER A 217 -1.18 -9.03 -23.76
CA SER A 217 -1.95 -9.87 -24.69
C SER A 217 -3.46 -9.79 -24.47
N MET A 218 -3.87 -9.51 -23.23
CA MET A 218 -5.27 -9.35 -22.85
C MET A 218 -5.75 -7.88 -22.91
N ASN A 219 -4.91 -6.96 -23.43
CA ASN A 219 -5.15 -5.53 -23.52
C ASN A 219 -5.39 -4.83 -22.17
N ALA A 220 -4.92 -5.39 -21.07
CA ALA A 220 -4.91 -4.70 -19.78
C ALA A 220 -3.94 -3.52 -19.80
N TYR A 221 -4.14 -2.55 -18.92
CA TYR A 221 -3.43 -1.27 -18.98
C TYR A 221 -2.00 -1.37 -18.48
N GLY A 222 -1.70 -2.26 -17.54
CA GLY A 222 -0.36 -2.46 -17.01
C GLY A 222 -0.32 -3.27 -15.73
N VAL A 223 0.88 -3.40 -15.18
CA VAL A 223 1.15 -4.23 -14.00
C VAL A 223 1.80 -3.39 -12.92
N ASN A 224 1.33 -3.51 -11.69
CA ASN A 224 1.95 -2.89 -10.51
C ASN A 224 2.39 -3.95 -9.48
N ILE A 225 3.25 -3.53 -8.57
CA ILE A 225 3.68 -4.31 -7.42
C ILE A 225 3.25 -3.60 -6.14
N ALA A 226 2.73 -4.35 -5.19
CA ALA A 226 2.37 -3.82 -3.89
C ALA A 226 3.64 -3.51 -3.08
N HIS A 227 4.04 -2.25 -3.05
CA HIS A 227 5.16 -1.65 -2.30
C HIS A 227 6.44 -2.54 -2.33
N SER A 228 6.83 -3.05 -1.17
CA SER A 228 7.96 -3.97 -0.98
C SER A 228 7.58 -5.44 -1.04
N GLY A 229 6.31 -5.72 -1.33
CA GLY A 229 5.75 -7.06 -1.16
C GLY A 229 5.84 -7.95 -2.37
N THR A 230 5.07 -9.00 -2.28
CA THR A 230 5.06 -10.12 -3.20
C THR A 230 3.83 -10.13 -4.11
N VAL A 231 2.85 -9.27 -3.81
CA VAL A 231 1.61 -9.18 -4.59
C VAL A 231 1.87 -8.39 -5.87
N VAL A 232 1.31 -8.93 -6.95
CA VAL A 232 1.28 -8.28 -8.27
C VAL A 232 -0.16 -7.93 -8.59
N GLY A 233 -0.38 -6.72 -9.15
CA GLY A 233 -1.67 -6.26 -9.62
C GLY A 233 -1.66 -6.07 -11.13
N ILE A 234 -2.76 -6.38 -11.81
CA ILE A 234 -3.00 -6.06 -13.21
C ILE A 234 -4.09 -4.99 -13.26
N LEU A 235 -3.76 -3.81 -13.80
CA LEU A 235 -4.69 -2.69 -13.93
C LEU A 235 -5.61 -2.93 -15.14
N ILE A 236 -6.91 -2.88 -14.87
CA ILE A 236 -7.99 -2.99 -15.85
C ILE A 236 -9.03 -1.89 -15.64
N ASP A 237 -10.03 -1.79 -16.49
CA ASP A 237 -11.23 -0.98 -16.25
C ASP A 237 -12.48 -1.84 -16.05
N GLU A 238 -13.58 -1.18 -15.77
CA GLU A 238 -14.88 -1.83 -15.54
C GLU A 238 -15.48 -2.51 -16.78
N ASN A 239 -15.03 -2.14 -18.00
CA ASN A 239 -15.53 -2.67 -19.27
C ASN A 239 -14.77 -3.93 -19.70
N MET A 240 -13.64 -4.23 -19.07
CA MET A 240 -12.85 -5.41 -19.40
C MET A 240 -13.43 -6.68 -18.76
N ASP A 241 -13.39 -7.77 -19.52
CA ASP A 241 -13.79 -9.09 -19.02
C ASP A 241 -12.71 -9.65 -18.07
N TYR A 242 -12.81 -9.24 -16.79
CA TYR A 242 -11.86 -9.67 -15.77
C TYR A 242 -11.92 -11.18 -15.51
N GLU A 243 -13.07 -11.84 -15.67
CA GLU A 243 -13.20 -13.29 -15.50
C GLU A 243 -12.38 -14.05 -16.53
N LYS A 244 -12.41 -13.60 -17.79
CA LYS A 244 -11.58 -14.15 -18.85
C LYS A 244 -10.09 -14.02 -18.54
N ILE A 245 -9.66 -12.87 -18.01
CA ILE A 245 -8.26 -12.64 -17.62
C ILE A 245 -7.88 -13.55 -16.44
N ILE A 246 -8.71 -13.62 -15.40
CA ILE A 246 -8.48 -14.49 -14.24
C ILE A 246 -8.42 -15.96 -14.65
N ASN A 247 -9.34 -16.41 -15.50
CA ASN A 247 -9.36 -17.79 -15.99
C ASN A 247 -8.11 -18.11 -16.83
N HIS A 248 -7.67 -17.17 -17.67
CA HIS A 248 -6.44 -17.33 -18.41
C HIS A 248 -5.23 -17.48 -17.48
N LEU A 249 -5.08 -16.60 -16.47
CA LEU A 249 -4.00 -16.65 -15.47
C LEU A 249 -4.02 -17.97 -14.69
N LYS A 250 -5.19 -18.46 -14.27
CA LYS A 250 -5.33 -19.71 -13.51
C LYS A 250 -4.93 -20.94 -14.32
N ASN A 251 -4.97 -20.87 -15.64
CA ASN A 251 -4.55 -21.96 -16.54
C ASN A 251 -3.07 -21.89 -16.91
N GLN A 252 -2.29 -20.94 -16.38
CA GLN A 252 -0.86 -20.82 -16.61
C GLN A 252 -0.05 -21.40 -15.42
N PRO A 253 1.20 -21.82 -15.64
CA PRO A 253 2.08 -22.32 -14.58
C PRO A 253 2.27 -21.35 -13.40
N LEU A 254 2.14 -20.04 -13.63
CA LEU A 254 2.21 -19.02 -12.59
C LEU A 254 1.15 -19.21 -11.49
N SER A 255 0.04 -19.90 -11.77
CA SER A 255 -1.00 -20.21 -10.77
C SER A 255 -0.54 -21.16 -9.67
N ASP A 256 0.55 -21.89 -9.89
CA ASP A 256 1.19 -22.69 -8.85
C ASP A 256 1.89 -21.82 -7.80
N TYR A 257 2.32 -20.64 -8.17
CA TYR A 257 2.94 -19.65 -7.29
C TYR A 257 1.90 -18.67 -6.71
N TYR A 258 1.05 -18.07 -7.57
CA TYR A 258 -0.02 -17.14 -7.16
C TYR A 258 -1.29 -17.91 -6.85
N LYS A 259 -1.48 -18.26 -5.57
CA LYS A 259 -2.57 -19.17 -5.14
C LYS A 259 -3.93 -18.50 -5.01
N LYS A 260 -3.96 -17.19 -4.91
CA LYS A 260 -5.20 -16.43 -4.97
C LYS A 260 -5.08 -15.42 -6.11
N ILE A 261 -6.05 -15.44 -6.99
CA ILE A 261 -6.20 -14.48 -8.09
C ILE A 261 -7.65 -14.01 -8.05
N HIS A 262 -7.85 -12.73 -7.77
CA HIS A 262 -9.18 -12.13 -7.56
C HIS A 262 -9.22 -10.67 -7.99
N LEU A 263 -10.43 -10.14 -8.20
CA LEU A 263 -10.66 -8.73 -8.49
C LEU A 263 -10.75 -7.94 -7.20
N ALA A 264 -10.21 -6.71 -7.21
CA ALA A 264 -10.46 -5.64 -6.23
C ALA A 264 -10.86 -4.35 -6.96
N ASN A 265 -11.70 -3.53 -6.32
CA ASN A 265 -12.17 -2.25 -6.84
C ASN A 265 -11.41 -1.10 -6.19
#